data_14d7705579e2e6e05c2e405dea3ff015
#
_entry.id   14d7705579e2e6e05c2e405dea3ff015
#
_cell.length_a   1.000
_cell.length_b   1.000
_cell.length_c   1.000
_cell.angle_alpha   90.00
_cell.angle_beta   90.00
_cell.angle_gamma   90.00
#
_symmetry.space_group_name_H-M   'P 1'
#
loop_
_entity.id
_entity.type
_entity.pdbx_description
1 polymer ?
#
loop_
_entity_poly.entity_id
_entity_poly.type
_entity_poly.pdbx_seq_one_letter_code
_entity_poly.pdbx_strand_id
1 'polypeptide(L)'
;VSVVVNLALCFFFYGWLPSLAGRGILPWAYDPAMGPGYVFVANLAASAVTLLLILPMCGGVAPRIDRRLARSLLVYSLPLLLSGIAGTANEFIDRQMVLWLTPGGSEYALEQLGVYGAVIKLGVVMTLFTSMYRLAAEPFFLAEFKGDDFRRTNAEAMKYFIIVSIFIFLFIALFRDLFALILGRDFREGVWILPIVLLSNMLSGIVLNLSFWYKQTGATKYAIYVTGTGLLFTVAFNILLVPSLGYVGAAVARLVCESAMVALSYLLNRRYCPVPYDLKRIGEYVLLGALLYGAGVLCGGLTGWLRYLIYLVLVVIFAGYAVRRERIDLGGLVKSVIRRGR
;
A
#
# COMPACT_ATOMS: atom_id res chain seq x y z
N VAL A 1 -5.38 21.04 7.55
CA VAL A 1 -5.11 21.71 8.86
C VAL A 1 -4.21 20.81 9.73
N SER A 2 -4.58 19.55 10.04
CA SER A 2 -3.81 18.67 10.92
C SER A 2 -2.32 18.54 10.55
N VAL A 3 -2.01 18.33 9.27
CA VAL A 3 -0.63 18.17 8.78
C VAL A 3 0.18 19.46 8.99
N VAL A 4 -0.41 20.61 8.69
CA VAL A 4 0.26 21.92 8.85
C VAL A 4 0.55 22.21 10.31
N VAL A 5 -0.44 21.97 11.20
CA VAL A 5 -0.27 22.14 12.65
C VAL A 5 0.78 21.18 13.20
N ASN A 6 0.76 19.91 12.76
CA ASN A 6 1.76 18.93 13.17
C ASN A 6 3.18 19.34 12.77
N LEU A 7 3.38 19.74 11.51
CA LEU A 7 4.69 20.22 11.05
C LEU A 7 5.15 21.46 11.81
N ALA A 8 4.25 22.44 12.03
CA ALA A 8 4.58 23.64 12.79
C ALA A 8 5.00 23.30 14.22
N LEU A 9 4.29 22.39 14.89
CA LEU A 9 4.62 21.92 16.24
C LEU A 9 5.93 21.12 16.27
N CYS A 10 6.18 20.28 15.27
CA CYS A 10 7.48 19.60 15.18
C CYS A 10 8.64 20.58 15.02
N PHE A 11 8.50 21.59 14.15
CA PHE A 11 9.51 22.66 14.04
C PHE A 11 9.67 23.44 15.34
N PHE A 12 8.58 23.70 16.05
CA PHE A 12 8.63 24.37 17.35
C PHE A 12 9.36 23.50 18.40
N PHE A 13 8.98 22.24 18.57
CA PHE A 13 9.54 21.35 19.60
C PHE A 13 11.00 20.99 19.35
N TYR A 14 11.43 20.82 18.10
CA TYR A 14 12.80 20.43 17.78
C TYR A 14 13.70 21.61 17.43
N GLY A 15 13.16 22.69 16.89
CA GLY A 15 13.93 23.86 16.47
C GLY A 15 14.00 24.96 17.54
N TRP A 16 12.86 25.39 18.04
CA TRP A 16 12.76 26.58 18.89
C TRP A 16 12.75 26.27 20.38
N LEU A 17 12.03 25.24 20.81
CA LEU A 17 11.89 24.93 22.24
C LEU A 17 13.24 24.65 22.93
N PRO A 18 14.19 23.89 22.37
CA PRO A 18 15.50 23.69 22.98
C PRO A 18 16.29 25.00 23.15
N SER A 19 16.19 25.89 22.15
CA SER A 19 16.90 27.19 22.18
C SER A 19 16.28 28.17 23.18
N LEU A 20 14.94 28.13 23.36
CA LEU A 20 14.23 28.93 24.35
C LEU A 20 14.52 28.44 25.77
N ALA A 21 14.52 27.11 25.98
CA ALA A 21 14.86 26.51 27.27
C ALA A 21 16.30 26.84 27.67
N GLY A 22 17.26 26.79 26.72
CA GLY A 22 18.64 27.21 26.97
C GLY A 22 18.83 28.69 27.33
N ARG A 23 17.86 29.54 26.96
CA ARG A 23 17.82 30.97 27.36
C ARG A 23 17.05 31.22 28.66
N GLY A 24 16.61 30.18 29.36
CA GLY A 24 15.83 30.29 30.58
C GLY A 24 14.36 30.65 30.35
N ILE A 25 13.88 30.67 29.11
CA ILE A 25 12.49 30.91 28.76
C ILE A 25 11.79 29.55 28.63
N LEU A 26 10.80 29.25 29.43
CA LEU A 26 10.05 27.99 29.47
C LEU A 26 10.91 26.73 29.76
N PRO A 27 11.83 26.72 30.75
CA PRO A 27 12.65 25.56 31.03
C PRO A 27 11.84 24.33 31.49
N TRP A 28 10.66 24.54 32.04
CA TRP A 28 9.73 23.49 32.50
C TRP A 28 9.01 22.78 31.32
N ALA A 29 8.98 23.37 30.12
CA ALA A 29 8.29 22.81 28.95
C ALA A 29 9.20 21.93 28.13
N TYR A 30 10.51 21.94 28.36
CA TYR A 30 11.48 21.15 27.60
C TYR A 30 12.17 20.11 28.48
N ASP A 31 11.94 18.84 28.17
CA ASP A 31 12.64 17.71 28.77
C ASP A 31 13.49 16.99 27.73
N PRO A 32 14.83 17.04 27.80
CA PRO A 32 15.73 16.35 26.88
C PRO A 32 15.49 14.83 26.86
N ALA A 33 15.04 14.24 27.97
CA ALA A 33 14.77 12.80 28.05
C ALA A 33 13.57 12.37 27.21
N MET A 34 12.66 13.30 26.90
CA MET A 34 11.47 13.01 26.09
C MET A 34 11.81 12.73 24.61
N GLY A 35 12.92 13.25 24.10
CA GLY A 35 13.45 12.95 22.76
C GLY A 35 12.38 12.82 21.66
N PRO A 36 12.24 11.63 21.02
CA PRO A 36 11.23 11.40 19.98
C PRO A 36 9.77 11.53 20.46
N GLY A 37 9.53 11.57 21.77
CA GLY A 37 8.19 11.72 22.35
C GLY A 37 7.48 13.01 21.94
N TYR A 38 8.23 14.09 21.64
CA TYR A 38 7.64 15.34 21.15
C TYR A 38 6.88 15.20 19.83
N VAL A 39 7.22 14.22 18.99
CA VAL A 39 6.44 13.92 17.77
C VAL A 39 5.04 13.45 18.12
N PHE A 40 4.90 12.62 19.14
CA PHE A 40 3.59 12.14 19.62
C PHE A 40 2.77 13.26 20.25
N VAL A 41 3.41 14.17 20.99
CA VAL A 41 2.76 15.36 21.53
C VAL A 41 2.28 16.28 20.41
N ALA A 42 3.10 16.52 19.39
CA ALA A 42 2.72 17.30 18.22
C ALA A 42 1.52 16.67 17.49
N ASN A 43 1.52 15.35 17.32
CA ASN A 43 0.41 14.61 16.71
C ASN A 43 -0.89 14.73 17.52
N LEU A 44 -0.80 14.57 18.86
CA LEU A 44 -1.95 14.71 19.75
C LEU A 44 -2.52 16.13 19.69
N ALA A 45 -1.66 17.15 19.78
CA ALA A 45 -2.08 18.54 19.71
C ALA A 45 -2.69 18.90 18.35
N ALA A 46 -2.11 18.42 17.23
CA ALA A 46 -2.67 18.62 15.90
C ALA A 46 -4.05 17.96 15.75
N SER A 47 -4.23 16.78 16.33
CA SER A 47 -5.52 16.07 16.36
C SER A 47 -6.54 16.80 17.21
N ALA A 48 -6.14 17.32 18.37
CA ALA A 48 -7.02 18.12 19.25
C ALA A 48 -7.47 19.42 18.56
N VAL A 49 -6.56 20.14 17.92
CA VAL A 49 -6.90 21.34 17.12
C VAL A 49 -7.89 21.02 16.02
N THR A 50 -7.68 19.92 15.30
CA THR A 50 -8.58 19.48 14.24
C THR A 50 -9.97 19.14 14.80
N LEU A 51 -10.04 18.46 15.95
CA LEU A 51 -11.29 18.16 16.63
C LEU A 51 -12.03 19.43 17.04
N LEU A 52 -11.34 20.40 17.63
CA LEU A 52 -11.91 21.69 18.04
C LEU A 52 -12.45 22.49 16.86
N LEU A 53 -11.80 22.42 15.70
CA LEU A 53 -12.27 23.09 14.49
C LEU A 53 -13.52 22.43 13.87
N ILE A 54 -13.68 21.11 14.08
CA ILE A 54 -14.84 20.36 13.56
C ILE A 54 -16.04 20.42 14.54
N LEU A 55 -15.77 20.57 15.83
CA LEU A 55 -16.81 20.58 16.87
C LEU A 55 -17.98 21.53 16.63
N PRO A 56 -17.76 22.78 16.14
CA PRO A 56 -18.85 23.70 15.81
C PRO A 56 -19.77 23.19 14.70
N MET A 57 -19.26 22.34 13.79
CA MET A 57 -20.07 21.74 12.70
C MET A 57 -21.07 20.68 13.25
N CYS A 58 -20.81 20.15 14.45
CA CYS A 58 -21.71 19.24 15.16
C CYS A 58 -22.72 20.00 16.03
N GLY A 59 -22.64 21.34 16.10
CA GLY A 59 -23.54 22.20 16.87
C GLY A 59 -24.97 22.08 16.36
N GLY A 60 -25.90 21.81 17.26
CA GLY A 60 -27.33 21.63 16.95
C GLY A 60 -27.79 20.17 16.75
N VAL A 61 -26.88 19.21 16.71
CA VAL A 61 -27.23 17.79 16.68
C VAL A 61 -27.41 17.29 18.11
N ALA A 62 -28.64 16.99 18.51
CA ALA A 62 -28.89 16.35 19.81
C ALA A 62 -28.34 14.92 19.78
N PRO A 63 -27.50 14.50 20.73
CA PRO A 63 -26.94 13.16 20.78
C PRO A 63 -28.06 12.15 21.15
N ARG A 64 -28.72 11.63 20.14
CA ARG A 64 -29.72 10.56 20.29
C ARG A 64 -29.15 9.27 19.70
N ILE A 65 -29.01 8.25 20.52
CA ILE A 65 -28.58 6.92 20.10
C ILE A 65 -29.80 6.10 19.74
N ASP A 66 -30.03 5.89 18.45
CA ASP A 66 -30.96 4.87 17.98
C ASP A 66 -30.30 3.49 18.10
N ARG A 67 -30.78 2.68 19.06
CA ARG A 67 -30.23 1.35 19.34
C ARG A 67 -30.33 0.41 18.14
N ARG A 68 -31.36 0.55 17.29
CA ARG A 68 -31.55 -0.28 16.12
C ARG A 68 -30.52 0.05 15.06
N LEU A 69 -30.29 1.33 14.79
CA LEU A 69 -29.27 1.83 13.88
C LEU A 69 -27.87 1.50 14.40
N ALA A 70 -27.59 1.73 15.68
CA ALA A 70 -26.30 1.41 16.30
C ALA A 70 -25.96 -0.08 16.18
N ARG A 71 -26.94 -0.97 16.43
CA ARG A 71 -26.76 -2.43 16.26
C ARG A 71 -26.46 -2.78 14.80
N SER A 72 -27.17 -2.20 13.85
CA SER A 72 -26.94 -2.43 12.42
C SER A 72 -25.53 -2.00 11.99
N LEU A 73 -25.09 -0.81 12.45
CA LEU A 73 -23.76 -0.30 12.20
C LEU A 73 -22.66 -1.19 12.83
N LEU A 74 -22.89 -1.66 14.05
CA LEU A 74 -21.93 -2.56 14.73
C LEU A 74 -21.80 -3.92 14.02
N VAL A 75 -22.91 -4.51 13.60
CA VAL A 75 -22.90 -5.79 12.87
C VAL A 75 -22.14 -5.66 11.54
N TYR A 76 -22.25 -4.52 10.86
CA TYR A 76 -21.50 -4.24 9.63
C TYR A 76 -20.03 -3.95 9.88
N SER A 77 -19.73 -3.08 10.86
CA SER A 77 -18.37 -2.55 11.06
C SER A 77 -17.48 -3.45 11.90
N LEU A 78 -18.03 -4.27 12.82
CA LEU A 78 -17.21 -5.14 13.66
C LEU A 78 -16.37 -6.16 12.87
N PRO A 79 -16.91 -6.86 11.85
CA PRO A 79 -16.09 -7.72 10.99
C PRO A 79 -15.00 -6.96 10.25
N LEU A 80 -15.30 -5.73 9.78
CA LEU A 80 -14.31 -4.88 9.10
C LEU A 80 -13.23 -4.39 10.06
N LEU A 81 -13.59 -4.08 11.30
CA LEU A 81 -12.62 -3.72 12.35
C LEU A 81 -11.66 -4.87 12.63
N LEU A 82 -12.19 -6.09 12.86
CA LEU A 82 -11.36 -7.28 13.08
C LEU A 82 -10.46 -7.58 11.86
N SER A 83 -11.02 -7.45 10.66
CA SER A 83 -10.24 -7.57 9.42
C SER A 83 -9.17 -6.48 9.31
N GLY A 84 -9.45 -5.26 9.71
CA GLY A 84 -8.49 -4.15 9.73
C GLY A 84 -7.36 -4.38 10.72
N ILE A 85 -7.67 -4.88 11.94
CA ILE A 85 -6.66 -5.26 12.94
C ILE A 85 -5.78 -6.39 12.39
N ALA A 86 -6.38 -7.44 11.81
CA ALA A 86 -5.64 -8.54 11.23
C ALA A 86 -4.77 -8.09 10.02
N GLY A 87 -5.29 -7.18 9.19
CA GLY A 87 -4.55 -6.60 8.07
C GLY A 87 -3.36 -5.75 8.53
N THR A 88 -3.57 -4.91 9.55
CA THR A 88 -2.48 -4.13 10.15
C THR A 88 -1.45 -5.03 10.82
N ALA A 89 -1.90 -6.04 11.58
CA ALA A 89 -1.00 -7.03 12.16
C ALA A 89 -0.19 -7.74 11.08
N ASN A 90 -0.81 -8.13 9.98
CA ASN A 90 -0.14 -8.76 8.84
C ASN A 90 0.95 -7.86 8.21
N GLU A 91 0.75 -6.55 8.19
CA GLU A 91 1.73 -5.60 7.64
C GLU A 91 2.94 -5.39 8.55
N PHE A 92 2.77 -5.50 9.88
CA PHE A 92 3.86 -5.29 10.84
C PHE A 92 4.53 -6.57 11.31
N ILE A 93 3.81 -7.69 11.33
CA ILE A 93 4.30 -8.94 11.91
C ILE A 93 5.49 -9.52 11.14
N ASP A 94 5.55 -9.33 9.82
CA ASP A 94 6.66 -9.78 8.99
C ASP A 94 8.00 -9.16 9.45
N ARG A 95 7.99 -7.87 9.80
CA ARG A 95 9.17 -7.17 10.32
C ARG A 95 9.58 -7.67 11.70
N GLN A 96 8.61 -7.91 12.59
CA GLN A 96 8.88 -8.48 13.91
C GLN A 96 9.42 -9.91 13.79
N MET A 97 8.90 -10.69 12.85
CA MET A 97 9.38 -12.06 12.63
C MET A 97 10.79 -12.08 12.05
N VAL A 98 11.19 -11.13 11.21
CA VAL A 98 12.59 -10.97 10.81
C VAL A 98 13.47 -10.76 12.04
N LEU A 99 13.05 -9.89 12.97
CA LEU A 99 13.81 -9.61 14.17
C LEU A 99 13.92 -10.83 15.12
N TRP A 100 12.84 -11.59 15.26
CA TRP A 100 12.78 -12.71 16.22
C TRP A 100 13.35 -14.04 15.69
N LEU A 101 13.22 -14.27 14.37
CA LEU A 101 13.53 -15.57 13.77
C LEU A 101 14.87 -15.58 13.03
N THR A 102 15.51 -14.42 12.79
CA THR A 102 16.82 -14.39 12.13
C THR A 102 17.90 -14.92 13.11
N PRO A 103 18.60 -16.00 12.77
CA PRO A 103 19.71 -16.49 13.59
C PRO A 103 20.94 -15.58 13.46
N GLY A 104 21.80 -15.52 14.46
CA GLY A 104 23.06 -14.75 14.43
C GLY A 104 23.12 -13.58 15.42
N GLY A 105 22.13 -13.46 16.30
CA GLY A 105 22.10 -12.42 17.34
C GLY A 105 21.29 -11.18 16.97
N SER A 106 21.04 -10.34 17.97
CA SER A 106 20.14 -9.18 17.83
C SER A 106 20.69 -8.12 16.87
N GLU A 107 22.00 -7.93 16.80
CA GLU A 107 22.64 -6.95 15.94
C GLU A 107 22.46 -7.33 14.46
N TYR A 108 22.74 -8.58 14.10
CA TYR A 108 22.51 -9.08 12.75
C TYR A 108 21.04 -9.08 12.35
N ALA A 109 20.13 -9.41 13.26
CA ALA A 109 18.70 -9.34 13.01
C ALA A 109 18.22 -7.91 12.76
N LEU A 110 18.78 -6.92 13.47
CA LEU A 110 18.51 -5.48 13.22
C LEU A 110 19.05 -5.01 11.87
N GLU A 111 20.22 -5.47 11.45
CA GLU A 111 20.79 -5.20 10.12
C GLU A 111 19.86 -5.74 9.03
N GLN A 112 19.45 -7.02 9.13
CA GLN A 112 18.50 -7.64 8.21
C GLN A 112 17.17 -6.90 8.15
N LEU A 113 16.64 -6.48 9.30
CA LEU A 113 15.44 -5.66 9.37
C LEU A 113 15.62 -4.28 8.74
N GLY A 114 16.80 -3.67 8.92
CA GLY A 114 17.17 -2.39 8.30
C GLY A 114 17.14 -2.48 6.77
N VAL A 115 17.79 -3.50 6.20
CA VAL A 115 17.82 -3.77 4.75
C VAL A 115 16.38 -3.99 4.23
N TYR A 116 15.61 -4.84 4.90
CA TYR A 116 14.21 -5.11 4.52
C TYR A 116 13.35 -3.85 4.55
N GLY A 117 13.45 -3.08 5.63
CA GLY A 117 12.71 -1.83 5.78
C GLY A 117 13.06 -0.78 4.73
N ALA A 118 14.33 -0.71 4.33
CA ALA A 118 14.80 0.19 3.27
C ALA A 118 14.20 -0.19 1.90
N VAL A 119 14.18 -1.47 1.56
CA VAL A 119 13.59 -1.95 0.29
C VAL A 119 12.07 -1.75 0.27
N ILE A 120 11.37 -2.00 1.38
CA ILE A 120 9.92 -1.71 1.48
C ILE A 120 9.64 -0.23 1.20
N LYS A 121 10.49 0.70 1.67
CA LYS A 121 10.33 2.13 1.39
C LYS A 121 10.46 2.46 -0.10
N LEU A 122 11.28 1.74 -0.87
CA LEU A 122 11.31 1.88 -2.33
C LEU A 122 10.01 1.37 -2.97
N GLY A 123 9.43 0.33 -2.43
CA GLY A 123 8.13 -0.22 -2.86
C GLY A 123 6.93 0.68 -2.55
N VAL A 124 7.11 1.77 -1.80
CA VAL A 124 6.01 2.68 -1.36
C VAL A 124 5.26 3.30 -2.53
N VAL A 125 5.88 3.49 -3.68
CA VAL A 125 5.22 4.05 -4.88
C VAL A 125 4.02 3.20 -5.29
N MET A 126 4.15 1.87 -5.28
CA MET A 126 3.04 0.96 -5.56
C MET A 126 1.95 1.05 -4.47
N THR A 127 2.36 1.15 -3.21
CA THR A 127 1.42 1.32 -2.07
C THR A 127 0.67 2.66 -2.17
N LEU A 128 1.34 3.73 -2.56
CA LEU A 128 0.70 5.04 -2.79
C LEU A 128 -0.32 4.96 -3.92
N PHE A 129 0.04 4.33 -5.04
CA PHE A 129 -0.90 4.11 -6.14
C PHE A 129 -2.14 3.32 -5.68
N THR A 130 -1.95 2.21 -4.97
CA THR A 130 -3.04 1.40 -4.41
C THR A 130 -3.90 2.22 -3.43
N SER A 131 -3.29 3.07 -2.61
CA SER A 131 -4.00 3.93 -1.67
C SER A 131 -4.83 5.01 -2.37
N MET A 132 -4.29 5.64 -3.42
CA MET A 132 -5.03 6.61 -4.24
C MET A 132 -6.20 5.95 -4.98
N TYR A 133 -5.95 4.76 -5.54
CA TYR A 133 -7.00 3.96 -6.16
C TYR A 133 -8.10 3.64 -5.16
N ARG A 134 -7.76 3.20 -3.93
CA ARG A 134 -8.73 2.92 -2.87
C ARG A 134 -9.59 4.13 -2.53
N LEU A 135 -8.96 5.30 -2.34
CA LEU A 135 -9.67 6.55 -2.00
C LEU A 135 -10.67 6.96 -3.09
N ALA A 136 -10.37 6.69 -4.35
CA ALA A 136 -11.26 6.99 -5.46
C ALA A 136 -12.33 5.91 -5.67
N ALA A 137 -11.94 4.64 -5.65
CA ALA A 137 -12.78 3.52 -6.02
C ALA A 137 -13.77 3.12 -4.91
N GLU A 138 -13.36 3.18 -3.64
CA GLU A 138 -14.19 2.69 -2.53
C GLU A 138 -15.51 3.47 -2.40
N PRO A 139 -15.53 4.82 -2.32
CA PRO A 139 -16.81 5.56 -2.26
C PRO A 139 -17.62 5.42 -3.55
N PHE A 140 -16.97 5.37 -4.72
CA PHE A 140 -17.63 5.19 -6.00
C PHE A 140 -18.40 3.86 -6.06
N PHE A 141 -17.75 2.75 -5.75
CA PHE A 141 -18.41 1.43 -5.77
C PHE A 141 -19.45 1.25 -4.67
N LEU A 142 -19.30 1.91 -3.52
CA LEU A 142 -20.27 1.79 -2.44
C LEU A 142 -21.52 2.66 -2.65
N ALA A 143 -21.42 3.80 -3.35
CA ALA A 143 -22.51 4.77 -3.49
C ALA A 143 -23.41 4.54 -4.70
N GLU A 144 -22.88 4.21 -5.87
CA GLU A 144 -23.61 4.40 -7.13
C GLU A 144 -24.03 3.10 -7.83
N PHE A 145 -23.44 1.94 -7.53
CA PHE A 145 -23.64 0.75 -8.34
C PHE A 145 -24.41 -0.36 -7.62
N LYS A 146 -25.47 -0.84 -8.29
CA LYS A 146 -26.23 -2.03 -7.86
C LYS A 146 -26.33 -3.01 -9.04
N GLY A 147 -26.22 -4.31 -8.75
CA GLY A 147 -26.46 -5.35 -9.74
C GLY A 147 -25.35 -5.50 -10.79
N ASP A 148 -25.77 -5.63 -12.05
CA ASP A 148 -24.87 -5.96 -13.16
C ASP A 148 -23.93 -4.82 -13.56
N ASP A 149 -24.33 -3.58 -13.38
CA ASP A 149 -23.48 -2.41 -13.64
C ASP A 149 -22.26 -2.39 -12.71
N PHE A 150 -22.46 -2.75 -11.43
CA PHE A 150 -21.34 -2.91 -10.48
C PHE A 150 -20.36 -3.96 -10.97
N ARG A 151 -20.84 -5.15 -11.38
CA ARG A 151 -19.97 -6.26 -11.78
C ARG A 151 -19.12 -5.91 -12.98
N ARG A 152 -19.72 -5.29 -14.00
CA ARG A 152 -19.03 -4.89 -15.22
C ARG A 152 -17.98 -3.81 -14.92
N THR A 153 -18.37 -2.77 -14.19
CA THR A 153 -17.47 -1.66 -13.86
C THR A 153 -16.33 -2.10 -12.95
N ASN A 154 -16.61 -3.01 -11.98
CA ASN A 154 -15.56 -3.57 -11.14
C ASN A 154 -14.56 -4.43 -11.95
N ALA A 155 -15.04 -5.21 -12.92
CA ALA A 155 -14.15 -5.97 -13.82
C ALA A 155 -13.26 -5.06 -14.66
N GLU A 156 -13.80 -3.97 -15.19
CA GLU A 156 -13.05 -2.97 -15.96
C GLU A 156 -12.02 -2.24 -15.05
N ALA A 157 -12.42 -1.81 -13.86
CA ALA A 157 -11.54 -1.15 -12.90
C ALA A 157 -10.37 -2.05 -12.49
N MET A 158 -10.62 -3.34 -12.24
CA MET A 158 -9.58 -4.34 -11.96
C MET A 158 -8.57 -4.43 -13.12
N LYS A 159 -9.06 -4.51 -14.36
CA LYS A 159 -8.20 -4.58 -15.55
C LYS A 159 -7.28 -3.37 -15.64
N TYR A 160 -7.82 -2.16 -15.53
CA TYR A 160 -7.00 -0.94 -15.58
C TYR A 160 -6.05 -0.81 -14.39
N PHE A 161 -6.49 -1.21 -13.19
CA PHE A 161 -5.61 -1.27 -12.03
C PHE A 161 -4.39 -2.15 -12.28
N ILE A 162 -4.58 -3.35 -12.84
CA ILE A 162 -3.51 -4.29 -13.16
C ILE A 162 -2.57 -3.71 -14.23
N ILE A 163 -3.11 -3.10 -15.30
CA ILE A 163 -2.30 -2.49 -16.36
C ILE A 163 -1.37 -1.41 -15.78
N VAL A 164 -1.92 -0.49 -14.97
CA VAL A 164 -1.12 0.58 -14.36
C VAL A 164 -0.12 0.02 -13.35
N SER A 165 -0.52 -0.99 -12.57
CA SER A 165 0.39 -1.64 -11.61
C SER A 165 1.57 -2.32 -12.31
N ILE A 166 1.36 -3.00 -13.44
CA ILE A 166 2.44 -3.61 -14.22
C ILE A 166 3.35 -2.53 -14.82
N PHE A 167 2.80 -1.43 -15.28
CA PHE A 167 3.60 -0.29 -15.74
C PHE A 167 4.52 0.25 -14.63
N ILE A 168 3.97 0.48 -13.43
CA ILE A 168 4.74 0.92 -12.25
C ILE A 168 5.79 -0.13 -11.87
N PHE A 169 5.40 -1.41 -11.88
CA PHE A 169 6.31 -2.52 -11.59
C PHE A 169 7.50 -2.52 -12.57
N LEU A 170 7.26 -2.48 -13.87
CA LEU A 170 8.31 -2.46 -14.88
C LEU A 170 9.22 -1.26 -14.70
N PHE A 171 8.64 -0.06 -14.51
CA PHE A 171 9.42 1.15 -14.33
C PHE A 171 10.35 1.06 -13.11
N ILE A 172 9.82 0.69 -11.95
CA ILE A 172 10.61 0.66 -10.72
C ILE A 172 11.58 -0.53 -10.70
N ALA A 173 11.14 -1.71 -11.13
CA ALA A 173 11.95 -2.92 -11.07
C ALA A 173 13.12 -2.91 -12.05
N LEU A 174 12.95 -2.35 -13.26
CA LEU A 174 14.03 -2.21 -14.24
C LEU A 174 15.01 -1.11 -13.84
N PHE A 175 14.52 0.02 -13.34
CA PHE A 175 15.35 1.14 -12.90
C PHE A 175 15.77 1.05 -11.43
N ARG A 176 15.67 -0.13 -10.79
CA ARG A 176 15.95 -0.34 -9.37
C ARG A 176 17.29 0.21 -8.90
N ASP A 177 18.32 0.17 -9.76
CA ASP A 177 19.66 0.68 -9.42
C ASP A 177 19.66 2.21 -9.23
N LEU A 178 18.84 2.95 -10.00
CA LEU A 178 18.66 4.39 -9.81
C LEU A 178 17.89 4.69 -8.51
N PHE A 179 16.83 3.92 -8.23
CA PHE A 179 16.11 4.06 -6.96
C PHE A 179 16.97 3.67 -5.75
N ALA A 180 17.90 2.73 -5.91
CA ALA A 180 18.87 2.36 -4.89
C ALA A 180 19.80 3.51 -4.49
N LEU A 181 20.00 4.52 -5.33
CA LEU A 181 20.82 5.70 -4.99
C LEU A 181 20.22 6.52 -3.84
N ILE A 182 18.90 6.45 -3.64
CA ILE A 182 18.19 7.12 -2.55
C ILE A 182 18.50 6.45 -1.19
N LEU A 183 18.89 5.15 -1.23
CA LEU A 183 19.24 4.39 -0.02
C LEU A 183 20.69 4.61 0.39
N GLY A 184 20.94 4.56 1.70
CA GLY A 184 22.29 4.46 2.24
C GLY A 184 23.03 3.24 1.66
N ARG A 185 24.35 3.32 1.56
CA ARG A 185 25.17 2.30 0.89
C ARG A 185 24.96 0.90 1.48
N ASP A 186 24.85 0.82 2.79
CA ASP A 186 24.73 -0.44 3.54
C ASP A 186 23.40 -1.17 3.29
N PHE A 187 22.35 -0.44 2.86
CA PHE A 187 21.02 -1.01 2.57
C PHE A 187 20.81 -1.41 1.11
N ARG A 188 21.77 -1.14 0.22
CA ARG A 188 21.63 -1.40 -1.22
C ARG A 188 21.72 -2.86 -1.59
N GLU A 189 22.32 -3.68 -0.75
CA GLU A 189 22.42 -5.12 -0.96
C GLU A 189 21.05 -5.79 -1.13
N GLY A 190 20.03 -5.29 -0.42
CA GLY A 190 18.66 -5.83 -0.48
C GLY A 190 17.85 -5.43 -1.72
N VAL A 191 18.33 -4.52 -2.57
CA VAL A 191 17.52 -3.96 -3.67
C VAL A 191 17.08 -5.01 -4.68
N TRP A 192 17.76 -6.13 -4.78
CA TRP A 192 17.38 -7.22 -5.68
C TRP A 192 16.04 -7.88 -5.33
N ILE A 193 15.56 -7.79 -4.06
CA ILE A 193 14.21 -8.27 -3.68
C ILE A 193 13.10 -7.28 -4.01
N LEU A 194 13.42 -6.06 -4.46
CA LEU A 194 12.43 -5.02 -4.77
C LEU A 194 11.32 -5.50 -5.72
N PRO A 195 11.59 -6.29 -6.78
CA PRO A 195 10.53 -6.85 -7.63
C PRO A 195 9.54 -7.72 -6.86
N ILE A 196 10.01 -8.50 -5.87
CA ILE A 196 9.15 -9.34 -5.02
C ILE A 196 8.22 -8.46 -4.18
N VAL A 197 8.76 -7.39 -3.59
CA VAL A 197 7.99 -6.42 -2.78
C VAL A 197 6.94 -5.68 -3.63
N LEU A 198 7.32 -5.24 -4.84
CA LEU A 198 6.39 -4.58 -5.76
C LEU A 198 5.26 -5.50 -6.20
N LEU A 199 5.57 -6.78 -6.49
CA LEU A 199 4.57 -7.77 -6.87
C LEU A 199 3.62 -8.06 -5.70
N SER A 200 4.13 -8.17 -4.47
CA SER A 200 3.29 -8.32 -3.27
C SER A 200 2.33 -7.13 -3.10
N ASN A 201 2.83 -5.89 -3.25
CA ASN A 201 2.02 -4.69 -3.14
C ASN A 201 0.96 -4.60 -4.27
N MET A 202 1.27 -5.07 -5.49
CA MET A 202 0.30 -5.18 -6.58
C MET A 202 -0.81 -6.18 -6.23
N LEU A 203 -0.46 -7.36 -5.70
CA LEU A 203 -1.42 -8.37 -5.28
C LEU A 203 -2.33 -7.85 -4.16
N SER A 204 -1.78 -7.11 -3.20
CA SER A 204 -2.57 -6.44 -2.15
C SER A 204 -3.63 -5.49 -2.73
N GLY A 205 -3.29 -4.75 -3.79
CA GLY A 205 -4.26 -3.92 -4.52
C GLY A 205 -5.32 -4.75 -5.26
N ILE A 206 -4.98 -5.93 -5.75
CA ILE A 206 -5.95 -6.87 -6.33
C ILE A 206 -6.91 -7.39 -5.25
N VAL A 207 -6.41 -7.74 -4.04
CA VAL A 207 -7.25 -8.11 -2.89
C VAL A 207 -8.23 -6.98 -2.55
N LEU A 208 -7.75 -5.73 -2.55
CA LEU A 208 -8.61 -4.56 -2.33
C LEU A 208 -9.75 -4.49 -3.33
N ASN A 209 -9.48 -4.63 -4.62
CA ASN A 209 -10.52 -4.61 -5.66
C ASN A 209 -11.52 -5.77 -5.49
N LEU A 210 -11.00 -6.97 -5.23
CA LEU A 210 -11.82 -8.13 -4.91
C LEU A 210 -12.65 -7.97 -3.63
N SER A 211 -12.34 -6.99 -2.77
CA SER A 211 -13.07 -6.75 -1.51
C SER A 211 -14.35 -5.94 -1.68
N PHE A 212 -14.54 -5.24 -2.79
CA PHE A 212 -15.68 -4.33 -2.95
C PHE A 212 -17.04 -5.04 -2.90
N TRP A 213 -17.16 -6.26 -3.41
CA TRP A 213 -18.41 -6.96 -3.43
C TRP A 213 -18.97 -7.25 -2.03
N TYR A 214 -18.17 -7.74 -1.10
CA TYR A 214 -18.65 -8.04 0.25
C TYR A 214 -18.88 -6.79 1.11
N LYS A 215 -18.19 -5.70 0.82
CA LYS A 215 -18.47 -4.41 1.43
C LYS A 215 -19.80 -3.85 0.93
N GLN A 216 -20.07 -3.93 -0.37
CA GLN A 216 -21.30 -3.45 -0.99
C GLN A 216 -22.53 -4.29 -0.59
N THR A 217 -22.38 -5.62 -0.53
CA THR A 217 -23.47 -6.52 -0.17
C THR A 217 -23.69 -6.64 1.35
N GLY A 218 -22.87 -5.99 2.17
CA GLY A 218 -22.93 -6.11 3.63
C GLY A 218 -22.38 -7.44 4.17
N ALA A 219 -21.85 -8.30 3.30
CA ALA A 219 -21.29 -9.60 3.68
C ALA A 219 -19.87 -9.50 4.28
N THR A 220 -19.67 -8.54 5.16
CA THR A 220 -18.36 -8.13 5.71
C THR A 220 -17.61 -9.22 6.46
N LYS A 221 -18.29 -10.30 6.88
CA LYS A 221 -17.65 -11.50 7.48
C LYS A 221 -16.56 -12.11 6.59
N TYR A 222 -16.69 -12.01 5.27
CA TYR A 222 -15.69 -12.54 4.34
C TYR A 222 -14.35 -11.77 4.40
N ALA A 223 -14.37 -10.53 4.86
CA ALA A 223 -13.15 -9.78 5.13
C ALA A 223 -12.26 -10.51 6.15
N ILE A 224 -12.86 -11.03 7.25
CA ILE A 224 -12.13 -11.77 8.29
C ILE A 224 -11.51 -13.05 7.72
N TYR A 225 -12.22 -13.78 6.87
CA TYR A 225 -11.69 -15.00 6.27
C TYR A 225 -10.49 -14.71 5.37
N VAL A 226 -10.57 -13.67 4.54
CA VAL A 226 -9.46 -13.29 3.64
C VAL A 226 -8.25 -12.81 4.45
N THR A 227 -8.43 -11.85 5.37
CA THR A 227 -7.31 -11.31 6.15
C THR A 227 -6.77 -12.30 7.18
N GLY A 228 -7.63 -13.15 7.75
CA GLY A 228 -7.24 -14.24 8.65
C GLY A 228 -6.38 -15.29 7.94
N THR A 229 -6.75 -15.65 6.70
CA THR A 229 -5.92 -16.53 5.86
C THR A 229 -4.58 -15.86 5.58
N GLY A 230 -4.56 -14.56 5.24
CA GLY A 230 -3.33 -13.81 5.06
C GLY A 230 -2.42 -13.90 6.28
N LEU A 231 -2.95 -13.59 7.46
CA LEU A 231 -2.17 -13.65 8.72
C LEU A 231 -1.63 -15.05 8.99
N LEU A 232 -2.44 -16.10 8.77
CA LEU A 232 -2.01 -17.49 8.94
C LEU A 232 -0.82 -17.81 8.02
N PHE A 233 -0.93 -17.47 6.73
CA PHE A 233 0.14 -17.71 5.76
C PHE A 233 1.39 -16.88 6.07
N THR A 234 1.23 -15.62 6.48
CA THR A 234 2.36 -14.78 6.89
C THR A 234 3.12 -15.43 8.04
N VAL A 235 2.44 -15.84 9.11
CA VAL A 235 3.09 -16.46 10.26
C VAL A 235 3.75 -17.79 9.86
N ALA A 236 3.03 -18.67 9.17
CA ALA A 236 3.55 -19.99 8.78
C ALA A 236 4.80 -19.90 7.88
N PHE A 237 4.73 -19.05 6.83
CA PHE A 237 5.85 -18.94 5.88
C PHE A 237 7.01 -18.12 6.44
N ASN A 238 6.80 -17.17 7.34
CA ASN A 238 7.91 -16.51 8.03
C ASN A 238 8.64 -17.48 8.95
N ILE A 239 7.94 -18.31 9.73
CA ILE A 239 8.56 -19.34 10.57
C ILE A 239 9.39 -20.32 9.73
N LEU A 240 8.93 -20.67 8.54
CA LEU A 240 9.60 -21.61 7.65
C LEU A 240 10.80 -20.98 6.92
N LEU A 241 10.67 -19.75 6.43
CA LEU A 241 11.62 -19.15 5.48
C LEU A 241 12.61 -18.18 6.13
N VAL A 242 12.21 -17.43 7.16
CA VAL A 242 13.09 -16.42 7.77
C VAL A 242 14.32 -17.00 8.42
N PRO A 243 14.26 -18.16 9.14
CA PRO A 243 15.46 -18.74 9.75
C PRO A 243 16.57 -19.11 8.76
N SER A 244 16.20 -19.44 7.52
CA SER A 244 17.15 -19.86 6.47
C SER A 244 17.50 -18.76 5.48
N LEU A 245 16.58 -17.82 5.22
CA LEU A 245 16.70 -16.83 4.16
C LEU A 245 16.71 -15.36 4.67
N GLY A 246 16.58 -15.14 5.98
CA GLY A 246 16.54 -13.81 6.57
C GLY A 246 15.43 -12.93 5.96
N TYR A 247 15.75 -11.69 5.61
CA TYR A 247 14.80 -10.73 5.02
C TYR A 247 14.22 -11.18 3.66
N VAL A 248 14.97 -12.00 2.93
CA VAL A 248 14.47 -12.60 1.67
C VAL A 248 13.30 -13.53 1.95
N GLY A 249 13.42 -14.34 3.01
CA GLY A 249 12.35 -15.22 3.49
C GLY A 249 11.07 -14.45 3.81
N ALA A 250 11.20 -13.29 4.46
CA ALA A 250 10.06 -12.43 4.77
C ALA A 250 9.41 -11.85 3.50
N ALA A 251 10.20 -11.41 2.52
CA ALA A 251 9.67 -10.91 1.24
C ALA A 251 8.90 -12.00 0.47
N VAL A 252 9.43 -13.23 0.45
CA VAL A 252 8.75 -14.37 -0.19
C VAL A 252 7.50 -14.78 0.60
N ALA A 253 7.56 -14.82 1.93
CA ALA A 253 6.41 -15.10 2.78
C ALA A 253 5.27 -14.12 2.52
N ARG A 254 5.58 -12.81 2.39
CA ARG A 254 4.61 -11.78 2.03
C ARG A 254 4.00 -12.02 0.65
N LEU A 255 4.79 -12.37 -0.36
CA LEU A 255 4.29 -12.70 -1.69
C LEU A 255 3.33 -13.88 -1.67
N VAL A 256 3.67 -14.95 -0.94
CA VAL A 256 2.81 -16.13 -0.78
C VAL A 256 1.52 -15.78 -0.05
N CYS A 257 1.60 -14.98 1.02
CA CYS A 257 0.45 -14.49 1.75
C CYS A 257 -0.54 -13.73 0.84
N GLU A 258 -0.05 -12.72 0.10
CA GLU A 258 -0.89 -11.92 -0.79
C GLU A 258 -1.47 -12.77 -1.93
N SER A 259 -0.70 -13.74 -2.43
CA SER A 259 -1.19 -14.69 -3.44
C SER A 259 -2.32 -15.57 -2.90
N ALA A 260 -2.19 -16.07 -1.66
CA ALA A 260 -3.23 -16.85 -1.00
C ALA A 260 -4.50 -16.02 -0.76
N MET A 261 -4.34 -14.76 -0.33
CA MET A 261 -5.46 -13.83 -0.15
C MET A 261 -6.18 -13.54 -1.48
N VAL A 262 -5.44 -13.32 -2.58
CA VAL A 262 -6.02 -13.15 -3.93
C VAL A 262 -6.80 -14.40 -4.33
N ALA A 263 -6.19 -15.58 -4.19
CA ALA A 263 -6.82 -16.84 -4.56
C ALA A 263 -8.14 -17.07 -3.78
N LEU A 264 -8.10 -16.93 -2.46
CA LEU A 264 -9.29 -17.08 -1.62
C LEU A 264 -10.35 -16.03 -1.96
N SER A 265 -9.96 -14.75 -2.08
CA SER A 265 -10.87 -13.66 -2.39
C SER A 265 -11.53 -13.85 -3.76
N TYR A 266 -10.79 -14.31 -4.76
CA TYR A 266 -11.31 -14.64 -6.07
C TYR A 266 -12.30 -15.82 -6.05
N LEU A 267 -11.98 -16.90 -5.31
CA LEU A 267 -12.88 -18.04 -5.16
C LEU A 267 -14.20 -17.66 -4.47
N LEU A 268 -14.12 -16.83 -3.43
CA LEU A 268 -15.30 -16.30 -2.74
C LEU A 268 -16.13 -15.40 -3.67
N ASN A 269 -15.46 -14.50 -4.41
CA ASN A 269 -16.13 -13.66 -5.39
C ASN A 269 -16.85 -14.47 -6.45
N ARG A 270 -16.19 -15.49 -7.03
CA ARG A 270 -16.78 -16.37 -8.03
C ARG A 270 -18.02 -17.12 -7.52
N ARG A 271 -18.04 -17.47 -6.22
CA ARG A 271 -19.15 -18.23 -5.61
C ARG A 271 -20.32 -17.34 -5.23
N TYR A 272 -20.09 -16.15 -4.69
CA TYR A 272 -21.14 -15.33 -4.06
C TYR A 272 -21.54 -14.10 -4.88
N CYS A 273 -20.64 -13.54 -5.66
CA CYS A 273 -20.89 -12.38 -6.51
C CYS A 273 -20.02 -12.48 -7.77
N PRO A 274 -20.37 -13.36 -8.73
CA PRO A 274 -19.52 -13.59 -9.90
C PRO A 274 -19.37 -12.32 -10.73
N VAL A 275 -18.18 -11.72 -10.68
CA VAL A 275 -17.76 -10.59 -11.50
C VAL A 275 -17.10 -11.14 -12.76
N PRO A 276 -17.48 -10.67 -13.97
CA PRO A 276 -16.96 -11.16 -15.23
C PRO A 276 -15.56 -10.58 -15.54
N TYR A 277 -14.55 -10.96 -14.75
CA TYR A 277 -13.17 -10.55 -15.01
C TYR A 277 -12.66 -11.14 -16.33
N ASP A 278 -12.13 -10.30 -17.20
CA ASP A 278 -11.49 -10.73 -18.43
C ASP A 278 -10.07 -11.28 -18.14
N LEU A 279 -10.05 -12.52 -17.62
CA LEU A 279 -8.80 -13.20 -17.26
C LEU A 279 -7.85 -13.40 -18.45
N LYS A 280 -8.40 -13.51 -19.68
CA LYS A 280 -7.60 -13.59 -20.89
C LYS A 280 -6.77 -12.31 -21.08
N ARG A 281 -7.43 -11.16 -21.07
CA ARG A 281 -6.74 -9.86 -21.22
C ARG A 281 -5.80 -9.57 -20.06
N ILE A 282 -6.23 -9.84 -18.82
CA ILE A 282 -5.35 -9.72 -17.66
C ILE A 282 -4.11 -10.60 -17.84
N GLY A 283 -4.29 -11.86 -18.26
CA GLY A 283 -3.19 -12.77 -18.52
C GLY A 283 -2.26 -12.30 -19.65
N GLU A 284 -2.79 -11.70 -20.73
CA GLU A 284 -1.99 -11.09 -21.81
C GLU A 284 -1.07 -9.98 -21.24
N TYR A 285 -1.59 -9.08 -20.39
CA TYR A 285 -0.79 -8.02 -19.78
C TYR A 285 0.24 -8.53 -18.78
N VAL A 286 -0.12 -9.51 -17.94
CA VAL A 286 0.80 -10.12 -16.99
C VAL A 286 1.92 -10.85 -17.74
N LEU A 287 1.60 -11.61 -18.78
CA LEU A 287 2.59 -12.30 -19.59
C LEU A 287 3.52 -11.32 -20.31
N LEU A 288 2.95 -10.27 -20.93
CA LEU A 288 3.75 -9.23 -21.58
C LEU A 288 4.68 -8.54 -20.57
N GLY A 289 4.16 -8.16 -19.41
CA GLY A 289 4.95 -7.57 -18.34
C GLY A 289 6.10 -8.48 -17.87
N ALA A 290 5.82 -9.77 -17.68
CA ALA A 290 6.82 -10.76 -17.29
C ALA A 290 7.90 -10.95 -18.40
N LEU A 291 7.51 -11.00 -19.66
CA LEU A 291 8.45 -11.11 -20.79
C LEU A 291 9.34 -9.87 -20.90
N LEU A 292 8.76 -8.67 -20.79
CA LEU A 292 9.52 -7.42 -20.86
C LEU A 292 10.46 -7.26 -19.65
N TYR A 293 10.01 -7.64 -18.45
CA TYR A 293 10.88 -7.67 -17.27
C TYR A 293 12.03 -8.67 -17.45
N GLY A 294 11.74 -9.88 -17.91
CA GLY A 294 12.74 -10.91 -18.22
C GLY A 294 13.77 -10.44 -19.24
N ALA A 295 13.31 -9.81 -20.34
CA ALA A 295 14.20 -9.20 -21.33
C ALA A 295 15.09 -8.11 -20.72
N GLY A 296 14.54 -7.27 -19.86
CA GLY A 296 15.31 -6.25 -19.12
C GLY A 296 16.37 -6.86 -18.19
N VAL A 297 16.04 -7.95 -17.50
CA VAL A 297 17.00 -8.66 -16.63
C VAL A 297 18.15 -9.26 -17.47
N LEU A 298 17.87 -9.84 -18.62
CA LEU A 298 18.88 -10.36 -19.56
C LEU A 298 19.80 -9.25 -20.08
N CYS A 299 19.27 -8.04 -20.30
CA CYS A 299 20.05 -6.87 -20.70
C CYS A 299 20.80 -6.22 -19.54
N GLY A 300 20.63 -6.68 -18.29
CA GLY A 300 21.24 -6.13 -17.09
C GLY A 300 22.76 -6.16 -17.08
N GLY A 301 23.38 -7.06 -17.86
CA GLY A 301 24.85 -7.12 -18.05
C GLY A 301 25.44 -6.03 -18.93
N LEU A 302 24.62 -5.23 -19.61
CA LEU A 302 25.08 -4.10 -20.40
C LEU A 302 25.52 -2.95 -19.50
N THR A 303 26.63 -2.30 -19.88
CA THR A 303 27.19 -1.17 -19.11
C THR A 303 26.74 0.18 -19.67
N GLY A 304 26.68 1.17 -18.78
CA GLY A 304 26.45 2.56 -19.15
C GLY A 304 25.01 2.92 -19.46
N TRP A 305 24.83 4.01 -20.21
CA TRP A 305 23.53 4.61 -20.54
C TRP A 305 22.65 3.73 -21.46
N LEU A 306 23.28 2.84 -22.26
CA LEU A 306 22.57 1.96 -23.19
C LEU A 306 21.58 1.05 -22.48
N ARG A 307 21.93 0.55 -21.29
CA ARG A 307 21.04 -0.27 -20.44
C ARG A 307 19.75 0.50 -20.08
N TYR A 308 19.90 1.74 -19.62
CA TYR A 308 18.74 2.55 -19.24
C TYR A 308 17.87 2.96 -20.44
N LEU A 309 18.49 3.16 -21.61
CA LEU A 309 17.75 3.39 -22.86
C LEU A 309 16.89 2.16 -23.20
N ILE A 310 17.45 0.95 -23.12
CA ILE A 310 16.70 -0.29 -23.35
C ILE A 310 15.54 -0.41 -22.33
N TYR A 311 15.80 -0.16 -21.07
CA TYR A 311 14.75 -0.18 -20.05
C TYR A 311 13.61 0.80 -20.36
N LEU A 312 13.95 2.00 -20.77
CA LEU A 312 12.95 3.00 -21.19
C LEU A 312 12.14 2.49 -22.38
N VAL A 313 12.80 1.92 -23.40
CA VAL A 313 12.13 1.34 -24.57
C VAL A 313 11.17 0.23 -24.16
N LEU A 314 11.57 -0.69 -23.26
CA LEU A 314 10.70 -1.77 -22.78
C LEU A 314 9.45 -1.24 -22.06
N VAL A 315 9.61 -0.21 -21.21
CA VAL A 315 8.48 0.44 -20.53
C VAL A 315 7.57 1.14 -21.53
N VAL A 316 8.12 1.83 -22.52
CA VAL A 316 7.36 2.50 -23.60
C VAL A 316 6.62 1.47 -24.48
N ILE A 317 7.22 0.34 -24.79
CA ILE A 317 6.56 -0.76 -25.53
C ILE A 317 5.32 -1.24 -24.75
N PHE A 318 5.45 -1.46 -23.42
CA PHE A 318 4.30 -1.86 -22.61
C PHE A 318 3.20 -0.81 -22.61
N ALA A 319 3.56 0.46 -22.38
CA ALA A 319 2.61 1.57 -22.39
C ALA A 319 1.92 1.74 -23.75
N GLY A 320 2.69 1.69 -24.84
CA GLY A 320 2.18 1.79 -26.21
C GLY A 320 1.22 0.65 -26.56
N TYR A 321 1.56 -0.58 -26.13
CA TYR A 321 0.68 -1.74 -26.31
C TYR A 321 -0.64 -1.53 -25.55
N ALA A 322 -0.58 -1.11 -24.27
CA ALA A 322 -1.75 -0.88 -23.44
C ALA A 322 -2.66 0.21 -24.05
N VAL A 323 -2.10 1.35 -24.44
CA VAL A 323 -2.85 2.48 -25.04
C VAL A 323 -3.54 2.04 -26.35
N ARG A 324 -2.79 1.34 -27.22
CA ARG A 324 -3.33 0.88 -28.51
C ARG A 324 -4.41 -0.20 -28.34
N ARG A 325 -4.20 -1.14 -27.41
CA ARG A 325 -5.10 -2.27 -27.17
C ARG A 325 -6.42 -1.85 -26.53
N GLU A 326 -6.36 -0.94 -25.55
CA GLU A 326 -7.53 -0.41 -24.85
C GLU A 326 -8.15 0.82 -25.57
N ARG A 327 -7.61 1.24 -26.71
CA ARG A 327 -8.06 2.40 -27.49
C ARG A 327 -8.21 3.67 -26.65
N ILE A 328 -7.22 3.92 -25.75
CA ILE A 328 -7.26 5.07 -24.87
C ILE A 328 -7.01 6.34 -25.68
N ASP A 329 -8.00 7.25 -25.69
CA ASP A 329 -7.86 8.57 -26.32
C ASP A 329 -7.04 9.51 -25.41
N LEU A 330 -5.71 9.45 -25.58
CA LEU A 330 -4.79 10.32 -24.83
C LEU A 330 -5.04 11.81 -25.12
N GLY A 331 -5.47 12.15 -26.38
CA GLY A 331 -5.77 13.54 -26.77
C GLY A 331 -6.98 14.10 -26.01
N GLY A 332 -8.03 13.29 -25.86
CA GLY A 332 -9.21 13.62 -25.09
C GLY A 332 -8.91 13.76 -23.59
N LEU A 333 -8.10 12.87 -23.03
CA LEU A 333 -7.69 12.94 -21.61
C LEU A 333 -6.89 14.21 -21.31
N VAL A 334 -5.90 14.57 -22.12
CA VAL A 334 -5.11 15.79 -21.94
C VAL A 334 -6.00 17.03 -22.03
N LYS A 335 -6.92 17.09 -22.99
CA LYS A 335 -7.88 18.21 -23.12
C LYS A 335 -8.81 18.30 -21.91
N SER A 336 -9.25 17.18 -21.34
CA SER A 336 -10.14 17.16 -20.16
C SER A 336 -9.45 17.67 -18.89
N VAL A 337 -8.16 17.32 -18.70
CA VAL A 337 -7.34 17.80 -17.57
C VAL A 337 -7.10 19.32 -17.67
N ILE A 338 -6.73 19.80 -18.86
CA ILE A 338 -6.50 21.24 -19.08
C ILE A 338 -7.80 22.05 -18.88
N ARG A 339 -8.96 21.49 -19.23
CA ARG A 339 -10.26 22.15 -19.09
C ARG A 339 -10.77 22.18 -17.64
N ARG A 340 -10.36 21.24 -16.78
CA ARG A 340 -10.69 21.23 -15.34
C ARG A 340 -9.74 22.07 -14.49
N GLY A 341 -8.60 22.47 -15.01
CA GLY A 341 -7.63 23.33 -14.33
C GLY A 341 -7.84 24.83 -14.61
N ARG A 342 -8.86 25.19 -15.39
CA ARG A 342 -9.37 26.53 -15.58
C ARG A 342 -10.74 26.69 -14.89
#